data_81d251fd515c59d158d7437f21c5c7e3
#
_entry.id   81d251fd515c59d158d7437f21c5c7e3
#
_cell.length_a   1.000
_cell.length_b   1.000
_cell.length_c   1.000
_cell.angle_alpha   90.00
_cell.angle_beta   90.00
_cell.angle_gamma   90.00
#
_symmetry.space_group_name_H-M   'P 1'
#
loop_
_entity.id
_entity.type
_entity.pdbx_description
1 polymer ?
#
loop_
_entity_poly.entity_id
_entity_poly.type
_entity_poly.pdbx_seq_one_letter_code
_entity_poly.pdbx_strand_id
1 'polypeptide(L)'
;MTPLAIALIVLVAMFLLGLPIFMSLIISSVVAILAGGDILPLSVIHNSLFDGLNLFPLLAIPCFVVAGTLMEFGNITQQIVDVVKQLVGRVYGGLGITTILACTFFAAISGSGPGTVAAVGTILVPAMVRNGYSKDYASAAASSGGTIGILIPPSNPMIIYAILGNLSVTAMFTAGLSPGSSWPSR
;
A
#
# COMPACT_ATOMS: atom_id res chain seq x y z
N MET A 1 24.62 8.87 -25.61
CA MET A 1 23.47 8.23 -24.90
C MET A 1 22.56 9.33 -24.42
N THR A 2 21.25 9.17 -24.50
CA THR A 2 20.33 10.17 -23.96
C THR A 2 20.44 10.20 -22.44
N PRO A 3 20.29 11.36 -21.77
CA PRO A 3 20.34 11.48 -20.31
C PRO A 3 19.39 10.50 -19.61
N LEU A 4 18.24 10.25 -20.23
CA LEU A 4 17.26 9.28 -19.76
C LEU A 4 17.82 7.84 -19.77
N ALA A 5 18.55 7.43 -20.82
CA ALA A 5 19.13 6.10 -20.89
C ALA A 5 20.20 5.90 -19.79
N ILE A 6 21.01 6.93 -19.53
CA ILE A 6 22.00 6.90 -18.45
C ILE A 6 21.31 6.77 -17.09
N ALA A 7 20.25 7.54 -16.85
CA ALA A 7 19.46 7.46 -15.63
C ALA A 7 18.89 6.06 -15.39
N LEU A 8 18.31 5.44 -16.41
CA LEU A 8 17.74 4.08 -16.32
C LEU A 8 18.81 3.02 -16.04
N ILE A 9 19.98 3.11 -16.69
CA ILE A 9 21.10 2.20 -16.44
C ILE A 9 21.58 2.33 -15.00
N VAL A 10 21.77 3.55 -14.52
CA VAL A 10 22.19 3.80 -13.14
C VAL A 10 21.14 3.30 -12.15
N LEU A 11 19.84 3.54 -12.41
CA LEU A 11 18.76 3.06 -11.56
C LEU A 11 18.77 1.53 -11.42
N VAL A 12 18.87 0.82 -12.55
CA VAL A 12 18.94 -0.65 -12.55
C VAL A 12 20.20 -1.14 -11.84
N ALA A 13 21.35 -0.52 -12.10
CA ALA A 13 22.60 -0.89 -11.42
C ALA A 13 22.50 -0.73 -9.90
N MET A 14 21.88 0.38 -9.41
CA MET A 14 21.68 0.61 -7.99
C MET A 14 20.72 -0.42 -7.35
N PHE A 15 19.68 -0.85 -8.08
CA PHE A 15 18.80 -1.94 -7.61
C PHE A 15 19.54 -3.28 -7.52
N LEU A 16 20.40 -3.60 -8.49
CA LEU A 16 21.20 -4.83 -8.47
C LEU A 16 22.22 -4.82 -7.31
N LEU A 17 22.68 -3.64 -6.89
CA LEU A 17 23.54 -3.46 -5.72
C LEU A 17 22.77 -3.52 -4.37
N GLY A 18 21.43 -3.68 -4.42
CA GLY A 18 20.60 -3.80 -3.22
C GLY A 18 20.36 -2.49 -2.48
N LEU A 19 20.56 -1.34 -3.12
CA LEU A 19 20.29 -0.04 -2.50
C LEU A 19 18.78 0.21 -2.35
N PRO A 20 18.35 0.94 -1.30
CA PRO A 20 16.97 1.34 -1.12
C PRO A 20 16.44 2.14 -2.31
N ILE A 21 15.16 1.91 -2.67
CA ILE A 21 14.51 2.49 -3.85
C ILE A 21 14.66 4.02 -3.88
N PHE A 22 14.43 4.69 -2.75
CA PHE A 22 14.50 6.15 -2.67
C PHE A 22 15.90 6.69 -2.97
N MET A 23 16.96 6.03 -2.48
CA MET A 23 18.34 6.40 -2.80
C MET A 23 18.66 6.19 -4.28
N SER A 24 18.23 5.06 -4.83
CA SER A 24 18.43 4.75 -6.25
C SER A 24 17.78 5.78 -7.16
N LEU A 25 16.57 6.23 -6.81
CA LEU A 25 15.86 7.28 -7.57
C LEU A 25 16.56 8.64 -7.48
N ILE A 26 17.01 9.04 -6.29
CA ILE A 26 17.73 10.32 -6.12
C ILE A 26 19.04 10.29 -6.89
N ILE A 27 19.85 9.26 -6.74
CA ILE A 27 21.15 9.15 -7.42
C ILE A 27 20.97 9.12 -8.93
N SER A 28 20.01 8.35 -9.46
CA SER A 28 19.76 8.29 -10.89
C SER A 28 19.29 9.64 -11.46
N SER A 29 18.48 10.38 -10.71
CA SER A 29 18.03 11.74 -11.10
C SER A 29 19.19 12.73 -11.13
N VAL A 30 20.07 12.70 -10.14
CA VAL A 30 21.28 13.55 -10.09
C VAL A 30 22.19 13.25 -11.29
N VAL A 31 22.44 11.95 -11.55
CA VAL A 31 23.28 11.53 -12.67
C VAL A 31 22.66 11.93 -14.02
N ALA A 32 21.33 11.84 -14.16
CA ALA A 32 20.64 12.27 -15.37
C ALA A 32 20.85 13.76 -15.66
N ILE A 33 20.72 14.61 -14.63
CA ILE A 33 20.92 16.06 -14.74
C ILE A 33 22.37 16.38 -15.10
N LEU A 34 23.35 15.75 -14.45
CA LEU A 34 24.77 15.97 -14.73
C LEU A 34 25.14 15.48 -16.16
N ALA A 35 24.53 14.40 -16.63
CA ALA A 35 24.77 13.86 -17.96
C ALA A 35 24.07 14.63 -19.08
N GLY A 36 23.05 15.43 -18.74
CA GLY A 36 22.30 16.24 -19.71
C GLY A 36 23.07 17.43 -20.28
N GLY A 37 24.19 17.81 -19.64
CA GLY A 37 25.05 18.92 -20.12
C GLY A 37 24.47 20.31 -19.91
N ASP A 38 23.21 20.43 -19.57
CA ASP A 38 22.60 21.68 -19.14
C ASP A 38 22.98 21.92 -17.67
N ILE A 39 23.43 23.13 -17.37
CA ILE A 39 23.73 23.57 -16.00
C ILE A 39 22.39 23.81 -15.30
N LEU A 40 21.59 22.77 -15.15
CA LEU A 40 20.43 22.84 -14.28
C LEU A 40 20.94 22.88 -12.82
N PRO A 41 20.64 23.95 -12.09
CA PRO A 41 21.11 24.05 -10.72
C PRO A 41 20.53 22.91 -9.88
N LEU A 42 21.32 22.36 -8.95
CA LEU A 42 20.86 21.31 -8.02
C LEU A 42 19.55 21.68 -7.28
N SER A 43 19.23 22.98 -7.23
CA SER A 43 17.97 23.50 -6.72
C SER A 43 16.73 22.94 -7.45
N VAL A 44 16.86 22.51 -8.70
CA VAL A 44 15.75 21.87 -9.45
C VAL A 44 15.35 20.57 -8.78
N ILE A 45 16.32 19.74 -8.33
CA ILE A 45 16.04 18.50 -7.62
C ILE A 45 15.34 18.81 -6.29
N HIS A 46 15.88 19.77 -5.55
CA HIS A 46 15.31 20.18 -4.26
C HIS A 46 13.87 20.67 -4.43
N ASN A 47 13.62 21.57 -5.38
CA ASN A 47 12.28 22.08 -5.63
C ASN A 47 11.32 20.98 -6.09
N SER A 48 11.74 20.11 -7.02
CA SER A 48 10.91 19.00 -7.50
C SER A 48 10.56 18.01 -6.40
N LEU A 49 11.51 17.70 -5.50
CA LEU A 49 11.25 16.85 -4.34
C LEU A 49 10.28 17.53 -3.36
N PHE A 50 10.48 18.81 -3.09
CA PHE A 50 9.61 19.55 -2.18
C PHE A 50 8.19 19.68 -2.75
N ASP A 51 8.05 20.08 -4.02
CA ASP A 51 6.77 20.22 -4.69
C ASP A 51 6.03 18.88 -4.81
N GLY A 52 6.77 17.79 -5.06
CA GLY A 52 6.22 16.43 -5.11
C GLY A 52 5.71 15.92 -3.76
N LEU A 53 6.29 16.38 -2.66
CA LEU A 53 5.90 16.03 -1.30
C LEU A 53 4.87 17.00 -0.70
N ASN A 54 4.85 18.25 -1.15
CA ASN A 54 3.96 19.30 -0.64
C ASN A 54 2.56 19.27 -1.29
N LEU A 55 2.01 18.08 -1.44
CA LEU A 55 0.67 17.88 -1.98
C LEU A 55 -0.30 17.55 -0.84
N PHE A 56 -1.34 18.38 -0.69
CA PHE A 56 -2.33 18.22 0.39
C PHE A 56 -2.89 16.79 0.53
N PRO A 57 -3.22 16.05 -0.55
CA PRO A 57 -3.71 14.69 -0.42
C PRO A 57 -2.71 13.70 0.18
N LEU A 58 -1.39 13.95 0.05
CA LEU A 58 -0.37 13.08 0.67
C LEU A 58 -0.38 13.13 2.18
N LEU A 59 -0.90 14.21 2.79
CA LEU A 59 -1.04 14.33 4.23
C LEU A 59 -1.97 13.27 4.82
N ALA A 60 -2.89 12.75 4.02
CA ALA A 60 -3.79 11.68 4.45
C ALA A 60 -3.03 10.37 4.75
N ILE A 61 -1.94 10.08 4.04
CA ILE A 61 -1.19 8.83 4.20
C ILE A 61 -0.63 8.67 5.63
N PRO A 62 0.17 9.62 6.18
CA PRO A 62 0.63 9.51 7.56
C PRO A 62 -0.51 9.47 8.57
N CYS A 63 -1.62 10.18 8.33
CA CYS A 63 -2.79 10.11 9.21
C CYS A 63 -3.40 8.70 9.24
N PHE A 64 -3.53 8.03 8.10
CA PHE A 64 -4.03 6.65 8.04
C PHE A 64 -3.03 5.66 8.66
N VAL A 65 -1.73 5.86 8.47
CA VAL A 65 -0.70 5.02 9.12
C VAL A 65 -0.81 5.15 10.64
N VAL A 66 -0.91 6.37 11.17
CA VAL A 66 -1.07 6.60 12.61
C VAL A 66 -2.39 5.99 13.11
N ALA A 67 -3.49 6.18 12.39
CA ALA A 67 -4.76 5.57 12.76
C ALA A 67 -4.68 4.04 12.80
N GLY A 68 -4.05 3.41 11.79
CA GLY A 68 -3.85 1.97 11.75
C GLY A 68 -3.01 1.45 12.91
N THR A 69 -1.91 2.14 13.24
CA THR A 69 -1.07 1.76 14.39
C THR A 69 -1.79 1.94 15.74
N LEU A 70 -2.55 3.02 15.90
CA LEU A 70 -3.36 3.22 17.11
C LEU A 70 -4.43 2.13 17.27
N MET A 71 -5.05 1.69 16.17
CA MET A 71 -5.99 0.58 16.20
C MET A 71 -5.32 -0.75 16.59
N GLU A 72 -4.10 -0.99 16.11
CA GLU A 72 -3.33 -2.18 16.45
C GLU A 72 -2.99 -2.21 17.95
N PHE A 73 -2.43 -1.12 18.48
CA PHE A 73 -2.13 -1.00 19.92
C PHE A 73 -3.37 -0.91 20.81
N GLY A 74 -4.47 -0.37 20.28
CA GLY A 74 -5.76 -0.27 20.96
C GLY A 74 -6.55 -1.58 21.05
N ASN A 75 -5.97 -2.71 20.64
CA ASN A 75 -6.61 -4.04 20.61
C ASN A 75 -7.86 -4.13 19.71
N ILE A 76 -8.07 -3.15 18.82
CA ILE A 76 -9.20 -3.13 17.88
C ILE A 76 -9.04 -4.25 16.84
N THR A 77 -7.82 -4.56 16.45
CA THR A 77 -7.51 -5.69 15.56
C THR A 77 -8.08 -6.99 16.09
N GLN A 78 -7.87 -7.28 17.38
CA GLN A 78 -8.41 -8.48 18.03
C GLN A 78 -9.94 -8.47 18.05
N GLN A 79 -10.55 -7.32 18.36
CA GLN A 79 -12.01 -7.18 18.39
C GLN A 79 -12.64 -7.42 17.00
N ILE A 80 -12.03 -6.91 15.92
CA ILE A 80 -12.48 -7.17 14.54
C ILE A 80 -12.40 -8.67 14.25
N VAL A 81 -11.30 -9.32 14.60
CA VAL A 81 -11.12 -10.77 14.42
C VAL A 81 -12.21 -11.54 15.17
N ASP A 82 -12.49 -11.17 16.42
CA ASP A 82 -13.47 -11.85 17.26
C ASP A 82 -14.91 -11.70 16.71
N VAL A 83 -15.27 -10.50 16.26
CA VAL A 83 -16.56 -10.24 15.61
C VAL A 83 -16.71 -11.06 14.33
N VAL A 84 -15.73 -11.03 13.44
CA VAL A 84 -15.78 -11.80 12.19
C VAL A 84 -15.82 -13.29 12.48
N LYS A 85 -15.07 -13.77 13.46
CA LYS A 85 -15.07 -15.16 13.90
C LYS A 85 -16.44 -15.61 14.45
N GLN A 86 -17.14 -14.75 15.16
CA GLN A 86 -18.50 -15.05 15.64
C GLN A 86 -19.50 -15.17 14.49
N LEU A 87 -19.35 -14.37 13.44
CA LEU A 87 -20.25 -14.36 12.28
C LEU A 87 -20.04 -15.57 11.38
N VAL A 88 -18.78 -15.94 11.12
CA VAL A 88 -18.43 -16.92 10.07
C VAL A 88 -17.71 -18.16 10.59
N GLY A 89 -17.27 -18.17 11.85
CA GLY A 89 -16.43 -19.24 12.41
C GLY A 89 -17.10 -20.62 12.52
N ARG A 90 -18.42 -20.68 12.40
CA ARG A 90 -19.21 -21.93 12.43
C ARG A 90 -19.34 -22.62 11.07
N VAL A 91 -18.93 -21.96 9.99
CA VAL A 91 -18.99 -22.51 8.63
C VAL A 91 -17.75 -23.39 8.39
N TYR A 92 -17.91 -24.43 7.57
CA TYR A 92 -16.78 -25.25 7.16
C TYR A 92 -15.70 -24.37 6.48
N GLY A 93 -14.46 -24.46 6.94
CA GLY A 93 -13.40 -23.52 6.50
C GLY A 93 -13.47 -22.12 7.14
N GLY A 94 -14.32 -21.93 8.15
CA GLY A 94 -14.63 -20.64 8.76
C GLY A 94 -13.41 -19.82 9.20
N LEU A 95 -12.31 -20.48 9.63
CA LEU A 95 -11.10 -19.76 10.01
C LEU A 95 -10.39 -19.09 8.81
N GLY A 96 -10.40 -19.73 7.65
CA GLY A 96 -9.87 -19.16 6.41
C GLY A 96 -10.69 -17.95 5.97
N ILE A 97 -12.02 -18.09 5.98
CA ILE A 97 -12.95 -16.99 5.66
C ILE A 97 -12.78 -15.85 6.66
N THR A 98 -12.68 -16.15 7.95
CA THR A 98 -12.43 -15.18 9.01
C THR A 98 -11.14 -14.40 8.73
N THR A 99 -10.07 -15.07 8.32
CA THR A 99 -8.78 -14.44 8.03
C THR A 99 -8.90 -13.46 6.87
N ILE A 100 -9.51 -13.88 5.76
CA ILE A 100 -9.68 -12.99 4.59
C ILE A 100 -10.55 -11.80 4.95
N LEU A 101 -11.70 -12.00 5.59
CA LEU A 101 -12.61 -10.91 5.96
C LEU A 101 -12.00 -9.97 6.99
N ALA A 102 -11.36 -10.48 8.04
CA ALA A 102 -10.73 -9.64 9.05
C ALA A 102 -9.61 -8.80 8.46
N CYS A 103 -8.75 -9.37 7.59
CA CYS A 103 -7.75 -8.62 6.85
C CYS A 103 -8.39 -7.58 5.93
N THR A 104 -9.46 -7.93 5.21
CA THR A 104 -10.16 -7.01 4.32
C THR A 104 -10.73 -5.81 5.08
N PHE A 105 -11.41 -6.04 6.20
CA PHE A 105 -11.96 -4.96 7.04
C PHE A 105 -10.87 -4.09 7.64
N PHE A 106 -9.83 -4.69 8.19
CA PHE A 106 -8.74 -3.92 8.77
C PHE A 106 -7.98 -3.11 7.70
N ALA A 107 -7.71 -3.70 6.53
CA ALA A 107 -7.05 -3.01 5.44
C ALA A 107 -7.88 -1.85 4.89
N ALA A 108 -9.21 -2.02 4.80
CA ALA A 108 -10.13 -0.95 4.40
C ALA A 108 -10.13 0.25 5.36
N ILE A 109 -9.79 0.04 6.64
CA ILE A 109 -9.72 1.15 7.61
C ILE A 109 -8.30 1.74 7.63
N SER A 110 -7.26 0.89 7.65
CA SER A 110 -5.86 1.34 7.75
C SER A 110 -5.30 1.89 6.43
N GLY A 111 -5.92 1.55 5.30
CA GLY A 111 -5.46 1.90 3.96
C GLY A 111 -4.15 1.22 3.55
N SER A 112 -3.65 0.26 4.32
CA SER A 112 -2.35 -0.40 4.11
C SER A 112 -2.49 -1.92 4.08
N GLY A 113 -2.24 -2.54 2.92
CA GLY A 113 -2.23 -4.00 2.78
C GLY A 113 -1.13 -4.68 3.59
N PRO A 114 0.15 -4.31 3.40
CA PRO A 114 1.26 -4.92 4.15
C PRO A 114 1.14 -4.74 5.67
N GLY A 115 0.74 -3.56 6.14
CA GLY A 115 0.48 -3.31 7.57
C GLY A 115 -0.63 -4.21 8.12
N THR A 116 -1.68 -4.41 7.36
CA THR A 116 -2.77 -5.33 7.72
C THR A 116 -2.31 -6.77 7.82
N VAL A 117 -1.55 -7.25 6.84
CA VAL A 117 -1.02 -8.63 6.85
C VAL A 117 -0.10 -8.84 8.05
N ALA A 118 0.67 -7.83 8.43
CA ALA A 118 1.49 -7.87 9.63
C ALA A 118 0.61 -7.93 10.90
N ALA A 119 -0.34 -7.01 11.07
CA ALA A 119 -1.16 -6.90 12.27
C ALA A 119 -2.11 -8.09 12.45
N VAL A 120 -2.95 -8.38 11.47
CA VAL A 120 -3.95 -9.46 11.53
C VAL A 120 -3.33 -10.84 11.33
N GLY A 121 -2.33 -10.92 10.43
CA GLY A 121 -1.64 -12.18 10.12
C GLY A 121 -0.87 -12.75 11.31
N THR A 122 -0.25 -11.93 12.15
CA THR A 122 0.42 -12.39 13.38
C THR A 122 -0.52 -13.08 14.35
N ILE A 123 -1.80 -12.74 14.32
CA ILE A 123 -2.85 -13.35 15.16
C ILE A 123 -3.42 -14.59 14.48
N LEU A 124 -3.86 -14.47 13.24
CA LEU A 124 -4.66 -15.49 12.58
C LEU A 124 -3.85 -16.59 11.90
N VAL A 125 -2.67 -16.32 11.37
CA VAL A 125 -1.83 -17.35 10.73
C VAL A 125 -1.43 -18.45 11.75
N PRO A 126 -0.90 -18.12 12.94
CA PRO A 126 -0.62 -19.15 13.94
C PRO A 126 -1.89 -19.87 14.43
N ALA A 127 -3.03 -19.17 14.53
CA ALA A 127 -4.29 -19.77 14.91
C ALA A 127 -4.76 -20.79 13.87
N MET A 128 -4.65 -20.48 12.57
CA MET A 128 -4.98 -21.41 11.49
C MET A 128 -4.09 -22.66 11.52
N VAL A 129 -2.78 -22.47 11.67
CA VAL A 129 -1.82 -23.58 11.71
C VAL A 129 -2.11 -24.52 12.89
N ARG A 130 -2.43 -23.97 14.07
CA ARG A 130 -2.86 -24.77 15.23
C ARG A 130 -4.15 -25.54 15.00
N ASN A 131 -5.01 -25.09 14.09
CA ASN A 131 -6.24 -25.77 13.71
C ASN A 131 -6.09 -26.67 12.47
N GLY A 132 -4.86 -27.05 12.11
CA GLY A 132 -4.58 -28.03 11.07
C GLY A 132 -4.48 -27.49 9.64
N TYR A 133 -4.50 -26.16 9.43
CA TYR A 133 -4.25 -25.58 8.13
C TYR A 133 -2.75 -25.57 7.82
N SER A 134 -2.38 -25.73 6.54
CA SER A 134 -0.99 -25.55 6.13
C SER A 134 -0.57 -24.09 6.31
N LYS A 135 0.71 -23.88 6.63
CA LYS A 135 1.28 -22.53 6.81
C LYS A 135 1.15 -21.70 5.54
N ASP A 136 1.33 -22.35 4.38
CA ASP A 136 1.26 -21.68 3.07
C ASP A 136 -0.15 -21.16 2.79
N TYR A 137 -1.18 -21.98 3.04
CA TYR A 137 -2.57 -21.58 2.89
C TYR A 137 -2.93 -20.43 3.85
N ALA A 138 -2.50 -20.52 5.12
CA ALA A 138 -2.79 -19.51 6.12
C ALA A 138 -2.16 -18.15 5.73
N SER A 139 -0.91 -18.18 5.27
CA SER A 139 -0.21 -16.97 4.81
C SER A 139 -0.83 -16.39 3.54
N ALA A 140 -1.22 -17.25 2.59
CA ALA A 140 -1.90 -16.83 1.37
C ALA A 140 -3.26 -16.19 1.65
N ALA A 141 -4.05 -16.76 2.57
CA ALA A 141 -5.34 -16.21 2.98
C ALA A 141 -5.21 -14.82 3.59
N ALA A 142 -4.23 -14.61 4.49
CA ALA A 142 -3.96 -13.30 5.09
C ALA A 142 -3.53 -12.27 4.03
N SER A 143 -2.62 -12.66 3.13
CA SER A 143 -2.12 -11.79 2.06
C SER A 143 -3.23 -11.39 1.08
N SER A 144 -4.10 -12.34 0.70
CA SER A 144 -5.24 -12.09 -0.18
C SER A 144 -6.21 -11.08 0.45
N GLY A 145 -6.55 -11.26 1.74
CA GLY A 145 -7.42 -10.32 2.44
C GLY A 145 -6.83 -8.91 2.52
N GLY A 146 -5.52 -8.79 2.80
CA GLY A 146 -4.83 -7.52 2.81
C GLY A 146 -4.83 -6.83 1.44
N THR A 147 -4.71 -7.60 0.35
CA THR A 147 -4.76 -7.06 -1.02
C THR A 147 -6.16 -6.60 -1.41
N ILE A 148 -7.20 -7.35 -1.03
CA ILE A 148 -8.58 -6.96 -1.30
C ILE A 148 -8.94 -5.67 -0.55
N GLY A 149 -8.52 -5.57 0.70
CA GLY A 149 -8.90 -4.45 1.56
C GLY A 149 -8.40 -3.10 1.07
N ILE A 150 -7.21 -3.02 0.44
CA ILE A 150 -6.69 -1.77 -0.12
C ILE A 150 -7.45 -1.28 -1.36
N LEU A 151 -8.30 -2.10 -1.95
CA LEU A 151 -9.21 -1.67 -3.03
C LEU A 151 -10.45 -0.96 -2.50
N ILE A 152 -10.72 -1.09 -1.20
CA ILE A 152 -11.83 -0.43 -0.52
C ILE A 152 -11.32 0.89 0.07
N PRO A 153 -11.94 2.04 -0.24
CA PRO A 153 -11.53 3.32 0.34
C PRO A 153 -11.77 3.38 1.87
N PRO A 154 -10.88 4.07 2.61
CA PRO A 154 -9.71 4.82 2.16
C PRO A 154 -8.49 3.93 1.85
N SER A 155 -7.72 4.31 0.83
CA SER A 155 -6.59 3.51 0.34
C SER A 155 -5.38 4.39 0.01
N ASN A 156 -4.25 4.11 0.65
CA ASN A 156 -3.00 4.83 0.38
C ASN A 156 -2.53 4.68 -1.08
N PRO A 157 -2.56 3.47 -1.71
CA PRO A 157 -2.24 3.34 -3.13
C PRO A 157 -3.16 4.15 -4.06
N MET A 158 -4.45 4.25 -3.76
CA MET A 158 -5.37 5.05 -4.56
C MET A 158 -5.07 6.55 -4.48
N ILE A 159 -4.65 7.04 -3.31
CA ILE A 159 -4.24 8.45 -3.13
C ILE A 159 -3.02 8.73 -4.00
N ILE A 160 -1.99 7.87 -3.93
CA ILE A 160 -0.76 8.02 -4.73
C ILE A 160 -1.09 7.98 -6.23
N TYR A 161 -1.92 7.01 -6.64
CA TYR A 161 -2.31 6.89 -8.05
C TYR A 161 -3.09 8.13 -8.55
N ALA A 162 -4.01 8.63 -7.74
CA ALA A 162 -4.78 9.84 -8.08
C ALA A 162 -3.86 11.06 -8.26
N ILE A 163 -2.89 11.23 -7.38
CA ILE A 163 -1.91 12.32 -7.45
C ILE A 163 -1.05 12.21 -8.73
N LEU A 164 -0.48 11.03 -8.99
CA LEU A 164 0.37 10.81 -10.17
C LEU A 164 -0.41 10.96 -11.47
N GLY A 165 -1.68 10.59 -11.49
CA GLY A 165 -2.58 10.71 -12.64
C GLY A 165 -3.25 12.08 -12.77
N ASN A 166 -2.99 13.05 -11.87
CA ASN A 166 -3.72 14.32 -11.78
C ASN A 166 -5.24 14.12 -11.73
N LEU A 167 -5.69 13.08 -11.01
CA LEU A 167 -7.09 12.73 -10.83
C LEU A 167 -7.61 13.20 -9.47
N SER A 168 -8.92 13.36 -9.35
CA SER A 168 -9.55 13.62 -8.06
C SER A 168 -9.47 12.39 -7.15
N VAL A 169 -8.92 12.55 -5.95
CA VAL A 169 -8.88 11.46 -4.93
C VAL A 169 -10.29 10.98 -4.60
N THR A 170 -11.27 11.89 -4.52
CA THR A 170 -12.66 11.53 -4.25
C THR A 170 -13.25 10.69 -5.40
N ALA A 171 -12.98 11.04 -6.65
CA ALA A 171 -13.42 10.26 -7.81
C ALA A 171 -12.77 8.87 -7.82
N MET A 172 -11.49 8.76 -7.43
CA MET A 172 -10.80 7.49 -7.33
C MET A 172 -11.41 6.60 -6.23
N PHE A 173 -11.76 7.17 -5.09
CA PHE A 173 -12.40 6.45 -4.00
C PHE A 173 -13.81 5.96 -4.38
N THR A 174 -14.61 6.78 -5.07
CA THR A 174 -15.92 6.36 -5.56
C THR A 174 -15.83 5.24 -6.59
N ALA A 175 -14.82 5.29 -7.46
CA ALA A 175 -14.54 4.21 -8.41
C ALA A 175 -14.15 2.90 -7.71
N GLY A 176 -13.39 2.97 -6.60
CA GLY A 176 -13.01 1.80 -5.81
C GLY A 176 -14.18 1.12 -5.12
N LEU A 177 -15.21 1.87 -4.70
CA LEU A 177 -16.43 1.31 -4.10
C LEU A 177 -17.32 0.60 -5.11
N SER A 178 -17.24 0.94 -6.38
CA SER A 178 -18.13 0.41 -7.43
C SER A 178 -17.31 0.06 -8.68
N PRO A 179 -16.46 -0.96 -8.63
CA PRO A 179 -15.73 -1.38 -9.81
C PRO A 179 -16.72 -1.85 -10.90
N GLY A 180 -16.90 -1.03 -11.92
CA GLY A 180 -17.71 -1.34 -13.11
C GLY A 180 -18.97 -0.51 -13.32
N SER A 181 -19.44 0.30 -12.37
CA SER A 181 -20.67 1.08 -12.53
C SER A 181 -20.47 2.59 -12.73
N SER A 182 -19.28 3.12 -12.52
CA SER A 182 -19.02 4.57 -12.53
C SER A 182 -17.86 5.00 -13.43
N TRP A 183 -17.64 4.32 -14.55
CA TRP A 183 -16.79 4.89 -15.59
C TRP A 183 -17.58 6.03 -16.27
N PRO A 184 -17.23 7.31 -16.06
CA PRO A 184 -17.84 8.35 -16.86
C PRO A 184 -17.40 8.11 -18.31
N SER A 185 -18.38 7.79 -19.15
CA SER A 185 -18.22 7.83 -20.60
C SER A 185 -17.93 9.27 -21.02
N ARG A 186 -16.67 9.64 -21.11
CA ARG A 186 -16.15 10.76 -21.87
C ARG A 186 -14.79 10.43 -22.44
#